data_7a822626276e85ff8ff8f1b3b8d8addb
#
_entry.id   7a822626276e85ff8ff8f1b3b8d8addb
#
_cell.length_a   1.000
_cell.length_b   1.000
_cell.length_c   1.000
_cell.angle_alpha   90.00
_cell.angle_beta   90.00
_cell.angle_gamma   90.00
#
_symmetry.space_group_name_H-M   'P 1'
#
loop_
_entity.id
_entity.type
_entity.pdbx_description
1 polymer ?
#
loop_
_entity_poly.entity_id
_entity_poly.type
_entity_poly.pdbx_seq_one_letter_code
_entity_poly.pdbx_strand_id
1 'polypeptide(L)'
;AVHLLLNCFSPLALEEFLRVLQPGGVYFYVVPGARHLWQLKEVLYDQPYPNEEKRTPYEGFEYLDVQAIDETIHLPDQQTISDLFQMTPYFWKTPKAGTERLAALGELDTQISFRVHVFRKQ
;
A
#
# COMPACT_ATOMS: atom_id res chain seq x y z
N ALA A 1 4.26 -27.21 1.67
CA ALA A 1 5.30 -26.22 1.45
C ALA A 1 5.10 -25.51 0.10
N VAL A 2 5.23 -24.20 0.09
CA VAL A 2 5.05 -23.40 -1.12
C VAL A 2 6.37 -22.80 -1.57
N HIS A 3 6.48 -22.51 -2.87
CA HIS A 3 7.69 -21.92 -3.48
C HIS A 3 7.63 -20.40 -3.53
N LEU A 4 6.43 -19.85 -3.52
CA LEU A 4 6.18 -18.41 -3.67
C LEU A 4 5.06 -18.01 -2.73
N LEU A 5 5.25 -16.87 -2.04
CA LEU A 5 4.24 -16.29 -1.19
C LEU A 5 4.10 -14.81 -1.54
N LEU A 6 2.87 -14.36 -1.77
CA LEU A 6 2.57 -12.97 -2.10
C LEU A 6 1.68 -12.37 -1.01
N ASN A 7 2.12 -11.24 -0.46
CA ASN A 7 1.36 -10.49 0.54
C ASN A 7 1.20 -9.05 0.08
N CYS A 8 -0.04 -8.63 -0.19
CA CYS A 8 -0.36 -7.28 -0.66
C CYS A 8 -1.16 -6.56 0.42
N PHE A 9 -0.56 -5.55 1.05
CA PHE A 9 -1.22 -4.68 2.02
C PHE A 9 -1.85 -5.42 3.22
N SER A 10 -1.29 -6.55 3.58
CA SER A 10 -1.76 -7.36 4.70
C SER A 10 -0.72 -7.43 5.82
N PRO A 11 -1.14 -7.71 7.05
CA PRO A 11 -0.20 -7.87 8.15
C PRO A 11 0.84 -8.93 7.88
N LEU A 12 2.02 -8.74 8.45
CA LEU A 12 3.11 -9.70 8.37
C LEU A 12 2.90 -10.81 9.41
N ALA A 13 2.78 -12.04 8.94
CA ALA A 13 2.70 -13.22 9.80
C ALA A 13 3.98 -14.04 9.64
N LEU A 14 5.08 -13.51 10.15
CA LEU A 14 6.44 -14.03 9.89
C LEU A 14 6.59 -15.52 10.18
N GLU A 15 6.12 -15.99 11.32
CA GLU A 15 6.23 -17.41 11.71
C GLU A 15 5.48 -18.31 10.73
N GLU A 16 4.27 -17.93 10.33
CA GLU A 16 3.48 -18.71 9.37
C GLU A 16 4.10 -18.69 7.98
N PHE A 17 4.63 -17.55 7.57
CA PHE A 17 5.30 -17.44 6.27
C PHE A 17 6.56 -18.32 6.21
N LEU A 18 7.34 -18.32 7.30
CA LEU A 18 8.48 -19.22 7.41
C LEU A 18 8.08 -20.70 7.42
N ARG A 19 6.94 -21.01 8.08
CA ARG A 19 6.45 -22.38 8.16
C ARG A 19 6.03 -22.92 6.78
N VAL A 20 5.30 -22.13 6.00
CA VAL A 20 4.72 -22.59 4.73
C VAL A 20 5.68 -22.51 3.54
N LEU A 21 6.67 -21.61 3.56
CA LEU A 21 7.65 -21.51 2.49
C LEU A 21 8.70 -22.63 2.63
N GLN A 22 9.01 -23.26 1.51
CA GLN A 22 10.14 -24.17 1.48
C GLN A 22 11.48 -23.39 1.48
N PRO A 23 12.59 -24.00 1.91
CA PRO A 23 13.91 -23.36 1.81
C PRO A 23 14.19 -22.92 0.36
N GLY A 24 14.65 -21.68 0.19
CA GLY A 24 14.84 -21.09 -1.14
C GLY A 24 13.57 -20.49 -1.75
N GLY A 25 12.43 -20.67 -1.11
CA GLY A 25 11.15 -20.05 -1.55
C GLY A 25 11.20 -18.54 -1.43
N VAL A 26 10.46 -17.85 -2.29
CA VAL A 26 10.49 -16.38 -2.41
C VAL A 26 9.22 -15.77 -1.82
N TYR A 27 9.41 -14.69 -1.06
CA TYR A 27 8.32 -13.92 -0.46
C TYR A 27 8.32 -12.51 -1.04
N PHE A 28 7.20 -12.13 -1.65
CA PHE A 28 6.95 -10.79 -2.13
C PHE A 28 6.03 -10.06 -1.16
N TYR A 29 6.51 -8.95 -0.61
CA TYR A 29 5.77 -8.13 0.33
C TYR A 29 5.47 -6.78 -0.32
N VAL A 30 4.22 -6.54 -0.71
CA VAL A 30 3.78 -5.32 -1.38
C VAL A 30 3.18 -4.38 -0.36
N VAL A 31 3.77 -3.19 -0.24
CA VAL A 31 3.35 -2.16 0.71
C VAL A 31 3.22 -0.82 -0.01
N PRO A 32 2.43 0.13 0.54
CA PRO A 32 2.34 1.46 -0.07
C PRO A 32 3.65 2.22 0.08
N GLY A 33 4.02 2.96 -0.98
CA GLY A 33 5.14 3.90 -0.93
C GLY A 33 4.75 5.16 -0.18
N ALA A 34 5.74 6.06 0.03
CA ALA A 34 5.58 7.28 0.83
C ALA A 34 4.44 8.17 0.32
N ARG A 35 4.30 8.28 -1.00
CA ARG A 35 3.35 9.18 -1.65
C ARG A 35 2.12 8.46 -2.23
N HIS A 36 1.86 7.25 -1.79
CA HIS A 36 0.70 6.49 -2.26
C HIS A 36 -0.60 7.22 -1.93
N LEU A 37 -1.42 7.47 -2.95
CA LEU A 37 -2.69 8.21 -2.84
C LEU A 37 -2.53 9.60 -2.19
N TRP A 38 -1.39 10.26 -2.46
CA TRP A 38 -1.06 11.52 -1.81
C TRP A 38 -2.12 12.60 -2.04
N GLN A 39 -2.59 12.76 -3.28
CA GLN A 39 -3.57 13.80 -3.62
C GLN A 39 -4.93 13.52 -2.98
N LEU A 40 -5.28 12.24 -2.81
CA LEU A 40 -6.47 11.87 -2.05
C LEU A 40 -6.31 12.28 -0.58
N LYS A 41 -5.16 12.03 0.02
CA LYS A 41 -4.86 12.44 1.40
C LYS A 41 -4.93 13.95 1.58
N GLU A 42 -4.43 14.73 0.60
CA GLU A 42 -4.48 16.20 0.65
C GLU A 42 -5.91 16.73 0.70
N VAL A 43 -6.84 16.05 0.03
CA VAL A 43 -8.27 16.40 0.08
C VAL A 43 -8.89 16.03 1.44
N LEU A 44 -8.55 14.87 1.96
CA LEU A 44 -9.17 14.31 3.16
C LEU A 44 -8.68 14.94 4.46
N TYR A 45 -7.41 15.30 4.53
CA TYR A 45 -6.75 15.75 5.76
C TYR A 45 -6.20 17.16 5.62
N ASP A 46 -6.29 17.95 6.68
CA ASP A 46 -5.71 19.29 6.72
C ASP A 46 -4.19 19.26 6.72
N GLN A 47 -3.62 18.28 7.40
CA GLN A 47 -2.17 18.08 7.49
C GLN A 47 -1.79 16.65 7.13
N PRO A 48 -1.82 16.30 5.84
CA PRO A 48 -1.44 14.95 5.43
C PRO A 48 0.04 14.71 5.65
N TYR A 49 0.39 13.46 5.91
CA TYR A 49 1.78 13.04 6.06
C TYR A 49 2.08 11.83 5.17
N PRO A 50 3.32 11.69 4.68
CA PRO A 50 3.69 10.55 3.84
C PRO A 50 3.75 9.27 4.67
N ASN A 51 3.56 8.13 3.99
CA ASN A 51 3.79 6.83 4.60
C ASN A 51 5.28 6.65 4.88
N GLU A 52 5.61 5.95 5.95
CA GLU A 52 6.99 5.60 6.23
C GLU A 52 7.40 4.42 5.36
N GLU A 53 8.56 4.54 4.69
CA GLU A 53 9.14 3.46 3.91
C GLU A 53 10.30 2.86 4.67
N LYS A 54 10.25 1.54 4.91
CA LYS A 54 11.28 0.83 5.69
C LYS A 54 11.82 -0.34 4.89
N ARG A 55 13.13 -0.57 5.03
CA ARG A 55 13.79 -1.80 4.60
C ARG A 55 14.11 -2.60 5.86
N THR A 56 13.17 -3.41 6.29
CA THR A 56 13.33 -4.19 7.52
C THR A 56 13.81 -5.59 7.20
N PRO A 57 14.97 -6.00 7.71
CA PRO A 57 15.39 -7.39 7.61
C PRO A 57 14.55 -8.25 8.57
N TYR A 58 14.19 -9.45 8.13
CA TYR A 58 13.46 -10.40 8.97
C TYR A 58 14.30 -11.64 9.17
N GLU A 59 14.33 -12.14 10.41
CA GLU A 59 15.06 -13.36 10.74
C GLU A 59 14.52 -14.54 9.92
N GLY A 60 15.41 -15.35 9.37
CA GLY A 60 15.05 -16.48 8.52
C GLY A 60 14.88 -16.14 7.04
N PHE A 61 14.95 -14.87 6.68
CA PHE A 61 14.87 -14.39 5.29
C PHE A 61 16.12 -13.64 4.88
N GLU A 62 16.51 -13.84 3.61
CA GLU A 62 17.50 -13.01 2.95
C GLU A 62 16.74 -11.90 2.18
N TYR A 63 17.07 -10.64 2.43
CA TYR A 63 16.49 -9.52 1.71
C TYR A 63 17.19 -9.38 0.36
N LEU A 64 16.48 -9.65 -0.74
CA LEU A 64 17.07 -9.64 -2.07
C LEU A 64 17.00 -8.30 -2.77
N ASP A 65 15.84 -7.65 -2.75
CA ASP A 65 15.59 -6.47 -3.57
C ASP A 65 14.35 -5.71 -3.11
N VAL A 66 14.20 -4.48 -3.60
CA VAL A 66 12.98 -3.70 -3.51
C VAL A 66 12.70 -3.08 -4.87
N GLN A 67 11.49 -3.27 -5.38
CA GLN A 67 11.04 -2.69 -6.64
C GLN A 67 10.07 -1.55 -6.35
N ALA A 68 10.27 -0.41 -6.98
CA ALA A 68 9.40 0.75 -6.84
C ALA A 68 8.45 0.84 -8.04
N ILE A 69 7.16 1.04 -7.76
CA ILE A 69 6.15 1.27 -8.78
C ILE A 69 5.45 2.57 -8.42
N ASP A 70 5.66 3.61 -9.22
CA ASP A 70 5.09 4.94 -8.99
C ASP A 70 4.42 5.40 -10.28
N GLU A 71 3.11 5.66 -10.22
CA GLU A 71 2.32 6.13 -11.36
C GLU A 71 1.27 7.12 -10.88
N THR A 72 0.67 7.85 -11.82
CA THR A 72 -0.47 8.73 -11.56
C THR A 72 -1.69 8.15 -12.27
N ILE A 73 -2.80 8.05 -11.55
CA ILE A 73 -4.07 7.61 -12.14
C ILE A 73 -5.05 8.77 -12.14
N HIS A 74 -5.94 8.77 -13.14
CA HIS A 74 -6.99 9.76 -13.29
C HIS A 74 -8.34 9.14 -12.89
N LEU A 75 -9.02 9.80 -11.95
CA LEU A 75 -10.35 9.42 -11.50
C LEU A 75 -11.35 10.38 -12.16
N PRO A 76 -12.10 9.93 -13.19
CA PRO A 76 -12.81 10.84 -14.08
C PRO A 76 -14.14 11.39 -13.51
N ASP A 77 -14.66 10.81 -12.44
CA ASP A 77 -15.96 11.19 -11.90
C ASP A 77 -16.05 10.93 -10.40
N GLN A 78 -17.10 11.48 -9.79
CA GLN A 78 -17.34 11.36 -8.35
C GLN A 78 -17.56 9.92 -7.92
N GLN A 79 -18.20 9.10 -8.73
CA GLN A 79 -18.43 7.69 -8.39
C GLN A 79 -17.12 6.93 -8.25
N THR A 80 -16.20 7.11 -9.19
CA THR A 80 -14.87 6.48 -9.16
C THR A 80 -14.06 6.95 -7.95
N ILE A 81 -14.11 8.25 -7.65
CA ILE A 81 -13.43 8.83 -6.48
C ILE A 81 -13.99 8.20 -5.19
N SER A 82 -15.30 8.13 -5.06
CA SER A 82 -15.97 7.55 -3.90
C SER A 82 -15.65 6.07 -3.74
N ASP A 83 -15.63 5.34 -4.83
CA ASP A 83 -15.30 3.90 -4.82
C ASP A 83 -13.88 3.67 -4.32
N LEU A 84 -12.92 4.45 -4.82
CA LEU A 84 -11.54 4.34 -4.34
C LEU A 84 -11.43 4.67 -2.86
N PHE A 85 -12.07 5.75 -2.41
CA PHE A 85 -12.07 6.17 -1.01
C PHE A 85 -12.60 5.06 -0.09
N GLN A 86 -13.69 4.42 -0.47
CA GLN A 86 -14.29 3.34 0.31
C GLN A 86 -13.40 2.10 0.39
N MET A 87 -12.50 1.91 -0.55
CA MET A 87 -11.53 0.82 -0.55
C MET A 87 -10.33 1.07 0.35
N THR A 88 -10.17 2.30 0.84
CA THR A 88 -9.02 2.65 1.69
C THR A 88 -9.40 2.63 3.17
N PRO A 89 -8.41 2.43 4.08
CA PRO A 89 -8.67 2.56 5.52
C PRO A 89 -9.02 3.98 5.94
N TYR A 90 -8.77 4.97 5.09
CA TYR A 90 -9.09 6.38 5.35
C TYR A 90 -10.60 6.61 5.49
N PHE A 91 -11.43 5.79 4.84
CA PHE A 91 -12.89 5.88 4.91
C PHE A 91 -13.39 5.94 6.36
N TRP A 92 -12.78 5.17 7.26
CA TRP A 92 -13.19 5.07 8.65
C TRP A 92 -12.57 6.14 9.55
N LYS A 93 -11.55 6.86 9.09
CA LYS A 93 -10.73 7.76 9.91
C LYS A 93 -10.82 9.23 9.49
N THR A 94 -11.47 9.52 8.38
CA THR A 94 -11.48 10.87 7.82
C THR A 94 -12.46 11.77 8.55
N PRO A 95 -12.05 13.00 8.95
CA PRO A 95 -12.97 14.01 9.48
C PRO A 95 -14.09 14.35 8.49
N LYS A 96 -15.24 14.75 9.00
CA LYS A 96 -16.41 15.11 8.17
C LYS A 96 -16.06 16.17 7.11
N ALA A 97 -15.28 17.19 7.49
CA ALA A 97 -14.86 18.23 6.56
C ALA A 97 -14.07 17.66 5.37
N GLY A 98 -13.20 16.68 5.61
CA GLY A 98 -12.46 16.00 4.55
C GLY A 98 -13.37 15.21 3.61
N THR A 99 -14.32 14.48 4.18
CA THR A 99 -15.33 13.75 3.39
C THR A 99 -16.16 14.68 2.54
N GLU A 100 -16.56 15.84 3.07
CA GLU A 100 -17.31 16.85 2.33
C GLU A 100 -16.48 17.45 1.18
N ARG A 101 -15.20 17.73 1.41
CA ARG A 101 -14.31 18.21 0.35
C ARG A 101 -14.19 17.19 -0.78
N LEU A 102 -14.06 15.91 -0.44
CA LEU A 102 -13.97 14.85 -1.43
C LEU A 102 -15.27 14.74 -2.25
N ALA A 103 -16.41 14.83 -1.60
CA ALA A 103 -17.72 14.75 -2.24
C ALA A 103 -17.99 15.91 -3.22
N ALA A 104 -17.26 17.02 -3.10
CA ALA A 104 -17.39 18.18 -3.98
C ALA A 104 -16.55 18.07 -5.25
N LEU A 105 -15.66 17.05 -5.36
CA LEU A 105 -14.80 16.89 -6.53
C LEU A 105 -15.51 16.17 -7.66
N GLY A 106 -15.34 16.66 -8.89
CA GLY A 106 -15.82 15.99 -10.10
C GLY A 106 -14.81 15.03 -10.69
N GLU A 107 -13.51 15.29 -10.46
CA GLU A 107 -12.41 14.45 -10.93
C GLU A 107 -11.21 14.63 -10.01
N LEU A 108 -10.29 13.68 -10.04
CA LEU A 108 -9.08 13.73 -9.22
C LEU A 108 -7.97 12.93 -9.89
N ASP A 109 -6.77 13.53 -9.97
CA ASP A 109 -5.55 12.80 -10.30
C ASP A 109 -4.81 12.49 -9.01
N THR A 110 -4.44 11.24 -8.80
CA THR A 110 -3.73 10.84 -7.60
C THR A 110 -2.60 9.86 -7.94
N GLN A 111 -1.52 9.95 -7.18
CA GLN A 111 -0.41 9.02 -7.32
C GLN A 111 -0.77 7.67 -6.72
N ILE A 112 -0.35 6.61 -7.40
CA ILE A 112 -0.25 5.29 -6.80
C ILE A 112 1.23 4.98 -6.64
N SER A 113 1.61 4.47 -5.48
CA SER A 113 3.00 4.23 -5.16
C SER A 113 3.11 2.94 -4.36
N PHE A 114 3.83 1.97 -4.90
CA PHE A 114 4.01 0.66 -4.26
C PHE A 114 5.49 0.35 -4.14
N ARG A 115 5.83 -0.40 -3.09
CA ARG A 115 7.15 -0.99 -2.93
C ARG A 115 6.97 -2.48 -2.79
N VAL A 116 7.66 -3.23 -3.66
CA VAL A 116 7.65 -4.69 -3.63
C VAL A 116 8.97 -5.14 -3.03
N HIS A 117 8.95 -5.57 -1.78
CA HIS A 117 10.12 -6.10 -1.10
C HIS A 117 10.24 -7.59 -1.41
N VAL A 118 11.41 -8.02 -1.81
CA VAL A 118 11.65 -9.41 -2.24
C VAL A 118 12.58 -10.09 -1.24
N PHE A 119 12.10 -11.18 -0.69
CA PHE A 119 12.83 -11.98 0.30
C PHE A 119 12.94 -13.43 -0.16
N ARG A 120 14.01 -14.10 0.27
CA ARG A 120 14.18 -15.56 0.06
C ARG A 120 14.31 -16.22 1.42
N LYS A 121 13.59 -17.32 1.64
CA LYS A 121 13.74 -18.10 2.86
C LYS A 121 15.10 -18.81 2.85
N GLN A 122 15.83 -18.61 3.92
CA GLN A 122 17.12 -19.27 4.16
C GLN A 122 16.98 -20.75 4.45
#